data_cf417f702ebdc1898fc401dee53ddf3f
#
_entry.id   cf417f702ebdc1898fc401dee53ddf3f
#
_cell.length_a   1.000
_cell.length_b   1.000
_cell.length_c   1.000
_cell.angle_alpha   90.00
_cell.angle_beta   90.00
_cell.angle_gamma   90.00
#
_symmetry.space_group_name_H-M   'P 1'
#
loop_
_entity.id
_entity.type
_entity.pdbx_description
1 polymer ?
#
loop_
_entity_poly.entity_id
_entity_poly.type
_entity_poly.pdbx_seq_one_letter_code
_entity_poly.pdbx_strand_id
1 'polypeptide(L)'
;ETVYDPGNGQADGSLIEDFIEGGNVSLNTADYIYYVTLGGGSNGENGLKTITDSNFDLWTDGNVATPTADGAKYTPSLAEYTSNRSLKRDQVEADDNWEYVGVFAEGAGGTDPAIIQNVNDQGMVGVVMQVSDDTLPRGAVITEIFNNWLPAMFTTTAVEAEGKATSTWAALKADR
;
A
#
# COMPACT_ATOMS: atom_id res chain seq x y z
N GLU A 1 -10.15 5.62 21.14
CA GLU A 1 -9.45 5.58 19.84
C GLU A 1 -9.73 4.24 19.18
N THR A 2 -10.17 4.25 17.95
CA THR A 2 -10.43 3.07 17.15
C THR A 2 -9.33 2.91 16.11
N VAL A 3 -9.01 1.66 15.73
CA VAL A 3 -8.03 1.40 14.67
C VAL A 3 -8.52 2.00 13.35
N TYR A 4 -9.79 1.85 13.08
CA TYR A 4 -10.47 2.44 11.94
C TYR A 4 -11.89 2.82 12.35
N ASP A 5 -12.24 4.08 12.17
CA ASP A 5 -13.60 4.59 12.36
C ASP A 5 -14.14 5.08 11.02
N PRO A 6 -15.11 4.40 10.43
CA PRO A 6 -15.71 4.86 9.18
C PRO A 6 -16.51 6.16 9.33
N GLY A 7 -16.72 6.63 10.54
CA GLY A 7 -17.19 7.96 10.94
C GLY A 7 -18.13 8.69 10.01
N ASN A 8 -19.12 8.03 9.44
CA ASN A 8 -20.04 8.62 8.46
C ASN A 8 -19.34 9.25 7.24
N GLY A 9 -18.23 8.65 6.81
CA GLY A 9 -17.43 9.12 5.69
C GLY A 9 -16.44 10.24 6.05
N GLN A 10 -16.15 10.38 7.33
CA GLN A 10 -15.15 11.31 7.84
C GLN A 10 -14.38 10.62 8.94
N ALA A 11 -13.26 10.08 8.62
CA ALA A 11 -12.47 9.37 9.59
C ALA A 11 -11.14 10.04 9.91
N ASP A 12 -11.05 11.32 9.65
CA ASP A 12 -9.93 12.12 10.13
C ASP A 12 -9.65 11.81 11.60
N GLY A 13 -8.50 11.21 11.87
CA GLY A 13 -8.04 10.92 13.21
C GLY A 13 -8.28 9.48 13.67
N SER A 14 -8.52 8.52 12.78
CA SER A 14 -8.41 7.11 13.13
C SER A 14 -6.94 6.71 13.28
N LEU A 15 -6.66 5.71 14.13
CA LEU A 15 -5.28 5.25 14.35
C LEU A 15 -4.58 4.77 13.08
N ILE A 16 -5.32 4.27 12.10
CA ILE A 16 -4.72 3.83 10.84
C ILE A 16 -4.36 5.01 9.94
N GLU A 17 -5.15 6.08 9.95
CA GLU A 17 -4.82 7.31 9.23
C GLU A 17 -3.60 7.97 9.86
N ASP A 18 -3.60 8.20 11.18
CA ASP A 18 -2.43 8.70 11.93
C ASP A 18 -1.17 7.87 11.65
N PHE A 19 -1.33 6.53 11.52
CA PHE A 19 -0.21 5.63 11.21
C PHE A 19 0.31 5.86 9.79
N ILE A 20 -0.57 5.97 8.79
CA ILE A 20 -0.19 6.19 7.39
C ILE A 20 0.41 7.59 7.25
N GLU A 21 -0.23 8.64 7.75
CA GLU A 21 0.24 10.03 7.75
C GLU A 21 1.57 10.22 8.47
N GLY A 22 1.88 9.34 9.42
CA GLY A 22 3.20 9.24 10.05
C GLY A 22 4.31 8.67 9.15
N GLY A 23 4.07 8.49 7.85
CA GLY A 23 5.04 7.97 6.88
C GLY A 23 5.23 6.44 6.95
N ASN A 24 4.24 5.72 7.45
CA ASN A 24 4.32 4.28 7.62
C ASN A 24 3.62 3.52 6.48
N VAL A 25 3.83 2.19 6.43
CA VAL A 25 3.33 1.31 5.37
C VAL A 25 2.19 0.44 5.88
N SER A 26 1.03 0.53 5.25
CA SER A 26 -0.12 -0.34 5.49
C SER A 26 -0.37 -1.23 4.27
N LEU A 27 -0.31 -2.56 4.44
CA LEU A 27 -0.62 -3.52 3.37
C LEU A 27 -1.91 -4.26 3.69
N ASN A 28 -2.90 -4.11 2.82
CA ASN A 28 -4.14 -4.87 2.90
C ASN A 28 -4.05 -6.16 2.09
N THR A 29 -4.41 -7.26 2.73
CA THR A 29 -4.32 -8.62 2.16
C THR A 29 -5.66 -9.33 2.11
N ALA A 30 -6.74 -8.63 2.41
CA ALA A 30 -8.11 -9.12 2.36
C ALA A 30 -8.80 -8.66 1.08
N ASP A 31 -9.99 -9.18 0.84
CA ASP A 31 -10.80 -8.83 -0.34
C ASP A 31 -11.19 -7.33 -0.39
N TYR A 32 -11.39 -6.73 0.80
CA TYR A 32 -11.69 -5.30 0.94
C TYR A 32 -10.87 -4.66 2.06
N ILE A 33 -10.55 -3.39 1.90
CA ILE A 33 -9.93 -2.58 2.96
C ILE A 33 -11.05 -2.08 3.89
N TYR A 34 -11.00 -2.49 5.16
CA TYR A 34 -11.94 -2.08 6.21
C TYR A 34 -13.42 -2.19 5.81
N TYR A 35 -13.77 -3.30 5.17
CA TYR A 35 -15.12 -3.54 4.68
C TYR A 35 -16.18 -3.60 5.79
N VAL A 36 -15.84 -4.21 6.93
CA VAL A 36 -16.78 -4.35 8.07
C VAL A 36 -16.54 -3.21 9.05
N THR A 37 -17.61 -2.47 9.35
CA THR A 37 -17.57 -1.39 10.34
C THR A 37 -17.64 -1.95 11.76
N LEU A 38 -17.28 -1.12 12.75
CA LEU A 38 -17.30 -1.47 14.17
C LEU A 38 -18.67 -1.99 14.64
N GLY A 39 -19.75 -1.52 14.06
CA GLY A 39 -21.11 -1.99 14.35
C GLY A 39 -21.53 -3.26 13.61
N GLY A 40 -20.66 -3.89 12.84
CA GLY A 40 -20.94 -5.07 12.04
C GLY A 40 -21.67 -4.78 10.72
N GLY A 41 -21.83 -3.52 10.35
CA GLY A 41 -22.34 -3.10 9.05
C GLY A 41 -21.27 -3.22 7.95
N SER A 42 -21.69 -3.03 6.70
CA SER A 42 -20.79 -2.98 5.55
C SER A 42 -20.39 -1.54 5.23
N ASN A 43 -19.10 -1.29 5.08
CA ASN A 43 -18.56 -0.03 4.60
C ASN A 43 -18.37 0.00 3.08
N GLY A 44 -18.54 -1.13 2.41
CA GLY A 44 -18.30 -1.27 0.97
C GLY A 44 -16.84 -0.93 0.64
N GLU A 45 -16.65 -0.03 -0.31
CA GLU A 45 -15.34 0.42 -0.75
C GLU A 45 -14.81 1.66 -0.03
N ASN A 46 -15.60 2.19 0.91
CA ASN A 46 -15.26 3.45 1.57
C ASN A 46 -14.01 3.34 2.47
N GLY A 47 -13.60 2.12 2.84
CA GLY A 47 -12.41 1.93 3.66
C GLY A 47 -11.15 2.51 3.05
N LEU A 48 -10.89 2.24 1.77
CA LEU A 48 -9.75 2.83 1.08
C LEU A 48 -9.91 4.35 0.94
N LYS A 49 -11.08 4.81 0.52
CA LYS A 49 -11.37 6.25 0.34
C LYS A 49 -11.12 7.03 1.62
N THR A 50 -11.52 6.48 2.75
CA THR A 50 -11.35 7.10 4.06
C THR A 50 -9.87 7.23 4.44
N ILE A 51 -9.11 6.15 4.38
CA ILE A 51 -7.70 6.16 4.84
C ILE A 51 -6.74 6.85 3.86
N THR A 52 -7.20 7.26 2.69
CA THR A 52 -6.39 7.97 1.68
C THR A 52 -6.90 9.36 1.39
N ASP A 53 -8.04 9.78 1.95
CA ASP A 53 -8.74 11.03 1.62
C ASP A 53 -8.95 11.23 0.12
N SER A 54 -9.03 10.14 -0.62
CA SER A 54 -9.15 10.12 -2.07
C SER A 54 -10.39 9.37 -2.51
N ASN A 55 -10.73 9.47 -3.78
CA ASN A 55 -11.90 8.78 -4.32
C ASN A 55 -11.54 7.46 -5.01
N PHE A 56 -10.59 6.71 -4.45
CA PHE A 56 -10.16 5.44 -5.00
C PHE A 56 -11.21 4.35 -4.82
N ASP A 57 -11.45 3.63 -5.89
CA ASP A 57 -12.43 2.57 -6.00
C ASP A 57 -11.72 1.24 -6.30
N LEU A 58 -12.03 0.21 -5.52
CA LEU A 58 -11.46 -1.14 -5.66
C LEU A 58 -12.38 -2.10 -6.45
N TRP A 59 -13.47 -1.62 -7.05
CA TRP A 59 -14.43 -2.50 -7.72
C TRP A 59 -13.96 -2.88 -9.13
N THR A 60 -13.22 -3.98 -9.22
CA THR A 60 -12.59 -4.47 -10.45
C THR A 60 -12.76 -5.98 -10.63
N ASP A 61 -13.95 -6.51 -10.32
CA ASP A 61 -14.23 -7.95 -10.37
C ASP A 61 -13.75 -8.59 -11.68
N GLY A 62 -13.00 -9.68 -11.55
CA GLY A 62 -12.51 -10.44 -12.68
C GLY A 62 -11.30 -9.85 -13.39
N ASN A 63 -10.57 -8.92 -12.77
CA ASN A 63 -9.32 -8.38 -13.32
C ASN A 63 -8.23 -9.46 -13.34
N VAL A 64 -7.81 -9.89 -14.54
CA VAL A 64 -6.67 -10.80 -14.71
C VAL A 64 -5.40 -10.00 -14.54
N ALA A 65 -4.72 -10.18 -13.39
CA ALA A 65 -3.50 -9.50 -13.02
C ALA A 65 -2.29 -10.36 -13.41
N THR A 66 -1.47 -9.85 -14.32
CA THR A 66 -0.24 -10.49 -14.81
C THR A 66 0.97 -9.79 -14.18
N PRO A 67 1.99 -10.54 -13.69
CA PRO A 67 3.19 -9.95 -13.13
C PRO A 67 3.89 -8.98 -14.07
N THR A 68 4.26 -7.81 -13.54
CA THR A 68 5.08 -6.80 -14.22
C THR A 68 6.57 -7.18 -14.17
N ALA A 69 7.43 -6.35 -14.75
CA ALA A 69 8.88 -6.49 -14.60
C ALA A 69 9.32 -6.39 -13.13
N ASP A 70 8.71 -5.47 -12.36
CA ASP A 70 8.96 -5.35 -10.92
C ASP A 70 8.38 -6.55 -10.15
N GLY A 71 7.22 -7.06 -10.55
CA GLY A 71 6.67 -8.30 -10.01
C GLY A 71 7.63 -9.47 -10.21
N ALA A 72 8.10 -9.69 -11.42
CA ALA A 72 9.07 -10.76 -11.70
C ALA A 72 10.39 -10.60 -10.93
N LYS A 73 10.82 -9.37 -10.68
CA LYS A 73 12.06 -9.04 -9.97
C LYS A 73 11.94 -9.20 -8.46
N TYR A 74 10.89 -8.64 -7.86
CA TYR A 74 10.79 -8.48 -6.42
C TYR A 74 9.87 -9.51 -5.76
N THR A 75 8.90 -10.05 -6.50
CA THR A 75 7.89 -11.00 -6.02
C THR A 75 7.85 -12.28 -6.88
N PRO A 76 8.94 -13.06 -6.92
CA PRO A 76 9.06 -14.22 -7.79
C PRO A 76 8.03 -15.34 -7.54
N SER A 77 7.39 -15.35 -6.37
CA SER A 77 6.27 -16.27 -6.08
C SER A 77 4.94 -15.82 -6.71
N LEU A 78 4.88 -14.60 -7.25
CA LEU A 78 3.69 -14.06 -7.88
C LEU A 78 3.52 -14.65 -9.28
N ALA A 79 2.37 -15.29 -9.52
CA ALA A 79 1.94 -15.73 -10.83
C ALA A 79 0.67 -14.96 -11.25
N GLU A 80 0.27 -15.11 -12.50
CA GLU A 80 -1.00 -14.57 -12.96
C GLU A 80 -2.17 -15.12 -12.14
N TYR A 81 -3.10 -14.25 -11.76
CA TYR A 81 -4.30 -14.61 -11.02
C TYR A 81 -5.43 -13.62 -11.32
N THR A 82 -6.63 -13.93 -10.86
CA THR A 82 -7.77 -13.03 -11.00
C THR A 82 -7.96 -12.25 -9.70
N SER A 83 -7.84 -10.94 -9.77
CA SER A 83 -8.16 -10.01 -8.66
C SER A 83 -9.59 -9.50 -8.79
N ASN A 84 -10.22 -9.24 -7.66
CA ASN A 84 -11.56 -8.64 -7.62
C ASN A 84 -11.55 -7.20 -7.11
N ARG A 85 -10.44 -6.75 -6.50
CA ARG A 85 -10.35 -5.44 -5.84
C ARG A 85 -9.00 -4.76 -6.15
N SER A 86 -8.66 -4.69 -7.42
CA SER A 86 -7.45 -3.99 -7.87
C SER A 86 -7.60 -2.48 -7.69
N LEU A 87 -6.50 -1.78 -7.43
CA LEU A 87 -6.46 -0.31 -7.52
C LEU A 87 -6.68 0.11 -8.97
N LYS A 88 -7.63 1.01 -9.21
CA LYS A 88 -7.87 1.58 -10.55
C LYS A 88 -6.76 2.55 -10.93
N ARG A 89 -6.04 2.22 -11.99
CA ARG A 89 -4.87 2.98 -12.43
C ARG A 89 -5.21 4.43 -12.75
N ASP A 90 -6.29 4.65 -13.50
CA ASP A 90 -6.75 5.96 -13.92
C ASP A 90 -7.11 6.88 -12.74
N GLN A 91 -7.59 6.32 -11.64
CA GLN A 91 -7.91 7.09 -10.44
C GLN A 91 -6.66 7.53 -9.68
N VAL A 92 -5.69 6.62 -9.52
CA VAL A 92 -4.43 6.95 -8.84
C VAL A 92 -3.61 7.94 -9.68
N GLU A 93 -3.51 7.73 -10.99
CA GLU A 93 -2.77 8.63 -11.89
C GLU A 93 -3.41 10.02 -12.05
N ALA A 94 -4.69 10.17 -11.70
CA ALA A 94 -5.40 11.45 -11.71
C ALA A 94 -5.40 12.16 -10.36
N ASP A 95 -4.87 11.55 -9.31
CA ASP A 95 -4.81 12.13 -7.96
C ASP A 95 -3.49 12.86 -7.76
N ASP A 96 -3.54 14.09 -7.26
CA ASP A 96 -2.36 14.94 -7.06
C ASP A 96 -1.59 14.59 -5.77
N ASN A 97 -2.19 13.80 -4.85
CA ASN A 97 -1.62 13.48 -3.56
C ASN A 97 -1.05 12.06 -3.48
N TRP A 98 -1.41 11.19 -4.42
CA TRP A 98 -0.99 9.79 -4.39
C TRP A 98 -0.33 9.37 -5.70
N GLU A 99 0.73 8.60 -5.58
CA GLU A 99 1.45 8.04 -6.73
C GLU A 99 1.78 6.57 -6.53
N TYR A 100 1.92 5.82 -7.65
CA TYR A 100 2.42 4.45 -7.58
C TYR A 100 3.91 4.43 -7.27
N VAL A 101 4.29 3.67 -6.24
CA VAL A 101 5.70 3.41 -5.91
C VAL A 101 6.07 1.94 -6.11
N GLY A 102 5.10 1.06 -6.24
CA GLY A 102 5.29 -0.35 -6.59
C GLY A 102 4.09 -0.91 -7.33
N VAL A 103 4.30 -1.50 -8.52
CA VAL A 103 3.27 -2.24 -9.26
C VAL A 103 3.82 -3.60 -9.61
N PHE A 104 3.35 -4.65 -8.91
CA PHE A 104 3.88 -6.00 -9.06
C PHE A 104 3.09 -6.85 -10.04
N ALA A 105 1.77 -6.62 -10.15
CA ALA A 105 0.97 -7.15 -11.25
C ALA A 105 -0.11 -6.17 -11.67
N GLU A 106 -0.54 -6.28 -12.92
CA GLU A 106 -1.54 -5.41 -13.51
C GLU A 106 -2.41 -6.14 -14.53
N GLY A 107 -3.59 -5.61 -14.75
CA GLY A 107 -4.53 -6.04 -15.78
C GLY A 107 -5.36 -4.86 -16.29
N ALA A 108 -6.31 -5.15 -17.18
CA ALA A 108 -7.15 -4.11 -17.77
C ALA A 108 -8.01 -3.36 -16.75
N GLY A 109 -8.36 -3.99 -15.63
CA GLY A 109 -9.16 -3.38 -14.56
C GLY A 109 -8.36 -2.57 -13.54
N GLY A 110 -7.04 -2.75 -13.46
CA GLY A 110 -6.21 -2.09 -12.47
C GLY A 110 -4.99 -2.90 -12.04
N THR A 111 -4.41 -2.53 -10.91
CA THR A 111 -3.15 -3.07 -10.37
C THR A 111 -3.37 -3.79 -9.04
N ASP A 112 -2.85 -5.01 -8.91
CA ASP A 112 -2.86 -5.81 -7.69
C ASP A 112 -1.91 -7.03 -7.86
N PRO A 113 -0.83 -7.19 -7.07
CA PRO A 113 -0.41 -6.33 -5.98
C PRO A 113 0.16 -4.98 -6.44
N ALA A 114 -0.13 -3.94 -5.66
CA ALA A 114 0.43 -2.61 -5.90
C ALA A 114 0.53 -1.81 -4.59
N ILE A 115 1.42 -0.83 -4.56
CA ILE A 115 1.61 0.10 -3.44
C ILE A 115 1.59 1.51 -3.98
N ILE A 116 0.79 2.35 -3.34
CA ILE A 116 0.74 3.80 -3.57
C ILE A 116 1.32 4.53 -2.37
N GLN A 117 1.86 5.72 -2.61
CA GLN A 117 2.45 6.58 -1.59
C GLN A 117 1.84 7.97 -1.66
N ASN A 118 1.56 8.55 -0.51
CA ASN A 118 1.19 9.95 -0.40
C ASN A 118 2.44 10.83 -0.60
N VAL A 119 2.37 11.79 -1.51
CA VAL A 119 3.51 12.65 -1.86
C VAL A 119 3.87 13.65 -0.75
N ASN A 120 2.94 13.94 0.16
CA ASN A 120 3.12 14.95 1.20
C ASN A 120 3.75 14.38 2.47
N ASP A 121 3.25 13.26 2.97
CA ASP A 121 3.66 12.64 4.24
C ASP A 121 4.47 11.35 4.07
N GLN A 122 4.57 10.84 2.83
CA GLN A 122 5.29 9.62 2.47
C GLN A 122 4.64 8.32 3.00
N GLY A 123 3.43 8.40 3.53
CA GLY A 123 2.66 7.23 3.94
C GLY A 123 2.30 6.33 2.76
N MET A 124 2.28 5.03 2.99
CA MET A 124 2.06 4.06 1.92
C MET A 124 0.86 3.17 2.22
N VAL A 125 0.06 2.95 1.20
CA VAL A 125 -1.04 1.98 1.22
C VAL A 125 -0.84 0.98 0.09
N GLY A 126 -0.87 -0.30 0.42
CA GLY A 126 -0.75 -1.37 -0.57
C GLY A 126 -1.92 -2.34 -0.55
N VAL A 127 -2.23 -2.87 -1.70
CA VAL A 127 -3.14 -4.00 -1.91
C VAL A 127 -2.34 -5.22 -2.34
N VAL A 128 -2.65 -6.40 -1.77
CA VAL A 128 -1.93 -7.64 -2.09
C VAL A 128 -2.89 -8.79 -2.28
N MET A 129 -3.09 -9.19 -3.53
CA MET A 129 -3.92 -10.34 -3.95
C MET A 129 -5.35 -10.24 -3.37
N GLN A 130 -6.05 -9.19 -3.78
CA GLN A 130 -7.38 -8.80 -3.31
C GLN A 130 -8.49 -9.68 -3.92
N VAL A 131 -8.56 -10.90 -3.44
CA VAL A 131 -9.56 -11.90 -3.82
C VAL A 131 -9.71 -12.94 -2.71
N SER A 132 -10.92 -13.46 -2.51
CA SER A 132 -11.19 -14.53 -1.55
C SER A 132 -10.78 -15.90 -2.10
N ASP A 133 -9.47 -16.13 -2.23
CA ASP A 133 -8.87 -17.40 -2.66
C ASP A 133 -7.69 -17.76 -1.75
N ASP A 134 -7.89 -18.73 -0.89
CA ASP A 134 -6.90 -19.16 0.10
C ASP A 134 -5.74 -19.98 -0.52
N THR A 135 -5.83 -20.33 -1.80
CA THR A 135 -4.77 -21.08 -2.50
C THR A 135 -3.65 -20.18 -3.02
N LEU A 136 -3.88 -18.87 -3.09
CA LEU A 136 -2.89 -17.91 -3.58
C LEU A 136 -1.72 -17.73 -2.61
N PRO A 137 -0.49 -17.53 -3.11
CA PRO A 137 0.71 -17.46 -2.29
C PRO A 137 0.89 -16.10 -1.60
N ARG A 138 -0.18 -15.53 -1.03
CA ARG A 138 -0.18 -14.18 -0.39
C ARG A 138 0.94 -14.00 0.61
N GLY A 139 1.13 -14.98 1.51
CA GLY A 139 2.18 -14.90 2.52
C GLY A 139 3.58 -14.84 1.93
N ALA A 140 3.85 -15.56 0.85
CA ALA A 140 5.13 -15.52 0.15
C ALA A 140 5.31 -14.15 -0.53
N VAL A 141 4.31 -13.68 -1.27
CA VAL A 141 4.35 -12.38 -1.97
C VAL A 141 4.55 -11.22 -1.00
N ILE A 142 3.85 -11.20 0.14
CA ILE A 142 4.05 -10.19 1.19
C ILE A 142 5.49 -10.24 1.72
N THR A 143 5.98 -11.43 2.04
CA THR A 143 7.35 -11.62 2.53
C THR A 143 8.37 -11.11 1.53
N GLU A 144 8.17 -11.36 0.24
CA GLU A 144 9.02 -10.90 -0.84
C GLU A 144 8.97 -9.36 -1.01
N ILE A 145 7.80 -8.74 -0.89
CA ILE A 145 7.67 -7.28 -0.88
C ILE A 145 8.52 -6.69 0.26
N PHE A 146 8.40 -7.22 1.48
CA PHE A 146 9.16 -6.73 2.63
C PHE A 146 10.67 -6.98 2.53
N ASN A 147 11.08 -8.11 1.99
CA ASN A 147 12.48 -8.50 1.96
C ASN A 147 13.24 -8.00 0.73
N ASN A 148 12.56 -7.85 -0.40
CA ASN A 148 13.22 -7.55 -1.67
C ASN A 148 12.94 -6.12 -2.14
N TRP A 149 11.67 -5.69 -2.13
CA TRP A 149 11.27 -4.41 -2.68
C TRP A 149 11.44 -3.26 -1.69
N LEU A 150 10.90 -3.38 -0.49
CA LEU A 150 10.91 -2.30 0.50
C LEU A 150 12.34 -1.82 0.85
N PRO A 151 13.33 -2.70 1.10
CA PRO A 151 14.71 -2.26 1.31
C PRO A 151 15.32 -1.58 0.08
N ALA A 152 14.99 -2.03 -1.13
CA ALA A 152 15.49 -1.43 -2.36
C ALA A 152 14.94 0.00 -2.55
N MET A 153 13.69 0.24 -2.19
CA MET A 153 13.07 1.55 -2.24
C MET A 153 13.77 2.54 -1.29
N PHE A 154 14.02 2.16 -0.05
CA PHE A 154 14.70 3.05 0.92
C PHE A 154 16.18 3.25 0.64
N THR A 155 16.86 2.33 -0.02
CA THR A 155 18.29 2.52 -0.39
C THR A 155 18.46 3.51 -1.53
N THR A 156 17.51 3.63 -2.45
CA THR A 156 17.54 4.63 -3.52
C THR A 156 17.33 6.06 -3.01
N THR A 157 16.53 6.24 -1.97
CA THR A 157 16.33 7.55 -1.32
C THR A 157 17.48 7.96 -0.40
N ALA A 158 18.29 7.03 0.10
CA ALA A 158 19.43 7.32 0.97
C ALA A 158 20.67 7.85 0.22
N VAL A 159 20.72 7.78 -1.09
CA VAL A 159 21.91 8.20 -1.89
C VAL A 159 21.95 9.70 -2.15
N GLU A 160 20.89 10.45 -1.93
CA GLU A 160 20.89 11.92 -2.09
C GLU A 160 21.30 12.72 -0.84
N ALA A 161 21.82 12.06 0.17
CA ALA A 161 22.39 12.75 1.33
C ALA A 161 23.87 13.15 1.14
N GLU A 162 24.34 13.34 -0.09
CA GLU A 162 25.62 13.94 -0.37
C GLU A 162 25.63 15.41 0.06
N GLY A 163 26.13 15.66 1.28
CA GLY A 163 26.28 17.02 1.85
C GLY A 163 25.82 17.17 3.30
N LYS A 164 25.12 16.21 3.89
CA LYS A 164 24.85 16.22 5.33
C LYS A 164 25.89 15.37 6.05
N ALA A 165 26.73 16.04 6.84
CA ALA A 165 27.71 15.40 7.70
C ALA A 165 27.02 14.27 8.48
N THR A 166 27.48 13.04 8.26
CA THR A 166 27.11 11.88 9.07
C THR A 166 27.58 12.15 10.48
N SER A 167 26.72 12.73 11.32
CA SER A 167 26.88 12.67 12.76
C SER A 167 26.60 11.21 13.17
N THR A 168 27.65 10.39 13.10
CA THR A 168 27.57 9.03 13.60
C THR A 168 27.27 9.10 15.11
N TRP A 169 26.42 8.22 15.59
CA TRP A 169 26.14 8.03 17.03
C TRP A 169 27.40 7.85 17.88
N ALA A 170 28.53 7.52 17.26
CA ALA A 170 29.85 7.45 17.87
C ALA A 170 30.40 8.82 18.25
N ALA A 171 30.11 9.88 17.48
CA ALA A 171 30.60 11.23 17.77
C ALA A 171 29.83 11.87 18.94
N LEU A 172 28.54 11.53 19.10
CA LEU A 172 27.71 12.01 20.22
C LEU A 172 28.04 11.37 21.59
N LYS A 173 28.78 10.25 21.61
CA LYS A 173 29.22 9.59 22.84
C LYS A 173 30.61 10.01 23.31
N ALA A 174 31.38 10.74 22.52
CA ALA A 174 32.73 11.17 22.87
C ALA A 174 32.79 12.48 23.66
N ASP A 175 31.64 13.19 23.80
CA ASP A 175 31.53 14.49 24.44
C ASP A 175 30.77 14.44 25.80
N ARG A 176 30.85 13.31 26.52
CA ARG A 176 30.35 13.19 27.88
C ARG A 176 31.39 12.63 28.82
#